data_a47fb7730be61ead9736d7a3835cf6a6
#
_entry.id   a47fb7730be61ead9736d7a3835cf6a6
#
_cell.length_a   1.000
_cell.length_b   1.000
_cell.length_c   1.000
_cell.angle_alpha   90.00
_cell.angle_beta   90.00
_cell.angle_gamma   90.00
#
_symmetry.space_group_name_H-M   'P 1'
#
loop_
_entity.id
_entity.type
_entity.pdbx_description
1 polymer ?
#
loop_
_entity_poly.entity_id
_entity_poly.type
_entity_poly.pdbx_seq_one_letter_code
_entity_poly.pdbx_strand_id
1 'polypeptide(L)'
;MRVIVQLFFIHLFSIALVSAQITTEEILIKNDTIELPGALSYSKKNSPLLIWIHGSGNVDRNGNQGAMVKANYIQQFRESINKNEIAFFSYDKRTSNKKNFKFLKETLFDDFANDAKKVVNYFKEDQRFSKIILVGHSQGSLVAMLASEKIDGYISLAGTPDPIDITISKQLSKQSAELAETATSYFKELKKTGGVKEVHPFLATIFSKQNLPFFLSWMQYNPKEELKKLNMPVLIVNGTKDIQVPIEDAKPLHISNKNIEAIFIENMNHVLKDILKEEDNLSSYYSPDYKISKELIKTIVEFVN
;
A
#
# COMPACT_ATOMS: atom_id res chain seq x y z
N MET A 1 -56.20 -4.70 58.29
CA MET A 1 -55.54 -4.11 57.14
C MET A 1 -54.20 -4.83 56.89
N ARG A 2 -54.10 -5.64 55.88
CA ARG A 2 -52.83 -6.29 55.48
C ARG A 2 -52.19 -5.47 54.36
N VAL A 3 -51.04 -4.92 54.61
CA VAL A 3 -50.24 -4.21 53.60
C VAL A 3 -49.43 -5.25 52.81
N ILE A 4 -49.69 -5.39 51.53
CA ILE A 4 -48.89 -6.21 50.60
C ILE A 4 -47.79 -5.32 50.06
N VAL A 5 -46.55 -5.61 50.42
CA VAL A 5 -45.36 -4.99 49.84
C VAL A 5 -44.97 -5.78 48.59
N GLN A 6 -45.17 -5.21 47.40
CA GLN A 6 -44.64 -5.77 46.15
C GLN A 6 -43.20 -5.35 45.96
N LEU A 7 -42.30 -6.32 46.07
CA LEU A 7 -40.87 -6.13 45.73
C LEU A 7 -40.73 -6.25 44.19
N PHE A 8 -40.43 -5.13 43.54
CA PHE A 8 -40.00 -5.10 42.14
C PHE A 8 -38.54 -5.50 42.05
N PHE A 9 -38.22 -6.68 41.50
CA PHE A 9 -36.88 -7.07 41.11
C PHE A 9 -36.53 -6.41 39.77
N ILE A 10 -35.67 -5.39 39.81
CA ILE A 10 -35.07 -4.81 38.61
C ILE A 10 -33.90 -5.72 38.20
N HIS A 11 -34.08 -6.51 37.13
CA HIS A 11 -32.98 -7.23 36.49
C HIS A 11 -32.14 -6.25 35.69
N LEU A 12 -31.01 -5.84 36.23
CA LEU A 12 -29.97 -5.15 35.45
C LEU A 12 -29.33 -6.16 34.49
N PHE A 13 -29.69 -6.09 33.21
CA PHE A 13 -28.98 -6.78 32.15
C PHE A 13 -27.65 -6.04 31.90
N SER A 14 -26.55 -6.56 32.47
CA SER A 14 -25.19 -6.11 32.12
C SER A 14 -24.88 -6.63 30.71
N ILE A 15 -24.95 -5.80 29.68
CA ILE A 15 -24.42 -6.09 28.37
C ILE A 15 -22.89 -6.01 28.52
N ALA A 16 -22.23 -7.15 28.69
CA ALA A 16 -20.80 -7.25 28.57
C ALA A 16 -20.45 -7.02 27.08
N LEU A 17 -19.86 -5.89 26.76
CA LEU A 17 -19.22 -5.66 25.47
C LEU A 17 -17.98 -6.59 25.42
N VAL A 18 -18.15 -7.78 24.84
CA VAL A 18 -17.05 -8.66 24.53
C VAL A 18 -16.35 -8.05 23.32
N SER A 19 -15.27 -7.33 23.56
CA SER A 19 -14.35 -6.94 22.49
C SER A 19 -13.71 -8.22 21.95
N ALA A 20 -13.89 -8.51 20.67
CA ALA A 20 -13.27 -9.68 20.04
C ALA A 20 -11.75 -9.56 20.14
N GLN A 21 -11.12 -10.57 20.72
CA GLN A 21 -9.66 -10.61 20.88
C GLN A 21 -9.01 -10.76 19.51
N ILE A 22 -8.07 -9.86 19.17
CA ILE A 22 -7.31 -9.92 17.93
C ILE A 22 -6.23 -11.01 18.07
N THR A 23 -6.28 -11.98 17.18
CA THR A 23 -5.23 -13.00 17.01
C THR A 23 -4.19 -12.48 16.02
N THR A 24 -2.92 -12.63 16.33
CA THR A 24 -1.80 -12.32 15.44
C THR A 24 -0.93 -13.54 15.22
N GLU A 25 -0.62 -13.84 13.97
CA GLU A 25 0.20 -14.98 13.55
C GLU A 25 1.38 -14.46 12.69
N GLU A 26 2.60 -14.92 13.02
CA GLU A 26 3.77 -14.72 12.17
C GLU A 26 3.78 -15.79 11.07
N ILE A 27 3.83 -15.36 9.82
CA ILE A 27 3.80 -16.23 8.65
C ILE A 27 5.06 -15.99 7.80
N LEU A 28 5.74 -17.06 7.44
CA LEU A 28 6.86 -16.99 6.48
C LEU A 28 6.43 -17.54 5.13
N ILE A 29 6.26 -16.66 4.15
CA ILE A 29 6.02 -17.06 2.77
C ILE A 29 7.35 -17.08 2.02
N LYS A 30 7.58 -18.13 1.23
CA LYS A 30 8.78 -18.29 0.41
C LYS A 30 8.44 -18.16 -1.07
N ASN A 31 9.25 -17.38 -1.78
CA ASN A 31 9.28 -17.31 -3.23
C ASN A 31 10.68 -17.72 -3.68
N ASP A 32 10.85 -19.02 -3.92
CA ASP A 32 12.14 -19.69 -4.12
C ASP A 32 13.11 -19.42 -2.96
N THR A 33 14.20 -18.69 -3.21
CA THR A 33 15.20 -18.31 -2.20
C THR A 33 14.82 -17.06 -1.39
N ILE A 34 13.78 -16.35 -1.81
CA ILE A 34 13.33 -15.12 -1.16
C ILE A 34 12.40 -15.47 0.01
N GLU A 35 12.68 -14.92 1.17
CA GLU A 35 11.85 -15.01 2.37
C GLU A 35 11.04 -13.73 2.56
N LEU A 36 9.73 -13.87 2.70
CA LEU A 36 8.76 -12.81 2.95
C LEU A 36 8.09 -13.06 4.31
N PRO A 37 8.76 -12.73 5.42
CA PRO A 37 8.13 -12.84 6.74
C PRO A 37 7.03 -11.81 6.87
N GLY A 38 5.87 -12.21 7.35
CA GLY A 38 4.67 -11.37 7.45
C GLY A 38 3.91 -11.59 8.75
N ALA A 39 2.98 -10.69 9.04
CA ALA A 39 2.07 -10.76 10.17
C ALA A 39 0.62 -10.75 9.68
N LEU A 40 -0.11 -11.80 10.02
CA LEU A 40 -1.55 -11.91 9.84
C LEU A 40 -2.24 -11.53 11.15
N SER A 41 -3.27 -10.69 11.07
CA SER A 41 -4.09 -10.35 12.24
C SER A 41 -5.58 -10.40 11.89
N TYR A 42 -6.38 -10.99 12.78
CA TYR A 42 -7.83 -11.13 12.62
C TYR A 42 -8.52 -11.31 13.97
N SER A 43 -9.79 -10.96 14.04
CA SER A 43 -10.61 -11.11 15.26
C SER A 43 -11.65 -12.23 15.16
N LYS A 44 -12.06 -12.60 13.94
CA LYS A 44 -13.05 -13.66 13.68
C LYS A 44 -12.75 -14.40 12.39
N LYS A 45 -13.28 -15.63 12.27
CA LYS A 45 -13.32 -16.37 11.01
C LYS A 45 -14.38 -15.82 10.07
N ASN A 46 -14.27 -16.17 8.79
CA ASN A 46 -15.17 -15.72 7.72
C ASN A 46 -15.24 -14.19 7.56
N SER A 47 -14.14 -13.51 7.87
CA SER A 47 -13.97 -12.08 7.62
C SER A 47 -13.27 -11.83 6.28
N PRO A 48 -13.46 -10.64 5.65
CA PRO A 48 -12.61 -10.23 4.55
C PRO A 48 -11.15 -10.15 4.99
N LEU A 49 -10.21 -10.47 4.07
CA LEU A 49 -8.77 -10.30 4.27
C LEU A 49 -8.24 -9.19 3.36
N LEU A 50 -7.65 -8.17 3.94
CA LEU A 50 -6.85 -7.19 3.22
C LEU A 50 -5.38 -7.65 3.20
N ILE A 51 -4.79 -7.73 2.01
CA ILE A 51 -3.37 -8.02 1.82
C ILE A 51 -2.67 -6.75 1.36
N TRP A 52 -1.71 -6.28 2.14
CA TRP A 52 -0.97 -5.06 1.88
C TRP A 52 0.19 -5.27 0.92
N ILE A 53 0.26 -4.45 -0.15
CA ILE A 53 1.35 -4.41 -1.12
C ILE A 53 2.07 -3.06 -1.01
N HIS A 54 3.36 -3.15 -0.73
CA HIS A 54 4.19 -2.00 -0.33
C HIS A 54 4.53 -1.03 -1.45
N GLY A 55 4.69 0.23 -1.08
CA GLY A 55 5.28 1.29 -1.89
C GLY A 55 6.78 1.12 -2.15
N SER A 56 7.42 2.14 -2.71
CA SER A 56 8.86 2.18 -2.99
C SER A 56 9.70 2.12 -1.71
N GLY A 57 10.94 1.63 -1.82
CA GLY A 57 11.90 1.54 -0.72
C GLY A 57 11.90 0.18 -0.02
N ASN A 58 12.70 0.10 1.05
CA ASN A 58 12.93 -1.11 1.84
C ASN A 58 11.93 -1.19 3.01
N VAL A 59 10.65 -1.24 2.68
CA VAL A 59 9.54 -1.13 3.65
C VAL A 59 9.30 -2.45 4.35
N ASP A 60 9.25 -2.44 5.69
CA ASP A 60 8.85 -3.58 6.50
C ASP A 60 7.31 -3.70 6.64
N ARG A 61 6.83 -4.79 7.23
CA ARG A 61 5.40 -5.09 7.46
C ARG A 61 4.67 -4.05 8.32
N ASN A 62 5.39 -3.15 8.99
CA ASN A 62 4.83 -2.09 9.83
C ASN A 62 4.87 -0.71 9.16
N GLY A 63 5.52 -0.59 7.98
CA GLY A 63 5.65 0.68 7.26
C GLY A 63 6.88 1.47 7.66
N ASN A 64 7.93 0.79 8.13
CA ASN A 64 9.20 1.41 8.47
C ASN A 64 10.26 1.11 7.42
N GLN A 65 11.31 1.95 7.34
CA GLN A 65 12.46 1.74 6.47
C GLN A 65 13.76 1.89 7.28
N GLY A 66 14.31 0.77 7.68
CA GLY A 66 15.53 0.72 8.50
C GLY A 66 15.36 1.40 9.87
N ALA A 67 16.44 2.01 10.36
CA ALA A 67 16.46 2.61 11.70
C ALA A 67 15.85 4.03 11.75
N MET A 68 15.91 4.78 10.64
CA MET A 68 15.60 6.21 10.62
C MET A 68 14.14 6.53 10.26
N VAL A 69 13.46 5.69 9.49
CA VAL A 69 12.06 5.91 9.11
C VAL A 69 11.17 5.02 9.97
N LYS A 70 10.53 5.59 10.97
CA LYS A 70 9.69 4.89 11.96
C LYS A 70 8.23 5.40 11.91
N ALA A 71 7.68 5.49 10.71
CA ALA A 71 6.33 6.01 10.50
C ALA A 71 5.21 5.11 11.06
N ASN A 72 5.45 3.79 11.14
CA ASN A 72 4.49 2.76 11.58
C ASN A 72 3.11 2.87 10.92
N TYR A 73 3.03 3.42 9.70
CA TYR A 73 1.75 3.73 9.08
C TYR A 73 0.97 2.47 8.70
N ILE A 74 1.66 1.39 8.29
CA ILE A 74 1.01 0.10 7.98
C ILE A 74 0.51 -0.56 9.28
N GLN A 75 1.28 -0.48 10.36
CA GLN A 75 0.84 -0.98 11.66
C GLN A 75 -0.41 -0.24 12.15
N GLN A 76 -0.42 1.09 12.09
CA GLN A 76 -1.58 1.90 12.49
C GLN A 76 -2.81 1.59 11.62
N PHE A 77 -2.60 1.39 10.32
CA PHE A 77 -3.65 0.98 9.38
C PHE A 77 -4.21 -0.39 9.78
N ARG A 78 -3.36 -1.40 9.96
CA ARG A 78 -3.73 -2.75 10.41
C ARG A 78 -4.56 -2.71 11.69
N GLU A 79 -4.09 -2.00 12.72
CA GLU A 79 -4.79 -1.87 13.99
C GLU A 79 -6.17 -1.24 13.85
N SER A 80 -6.30 -0.26 12.95
CA SER A 80 -7.57 0.42 12.68
C SER A 80 -8.54 -0.47 11.89
N ILE A 81 -8.06 -1.23 10.93
CA ILE A 81 -8.84 -2.19 10.13
C ILE A 81 -9.32 -3.36 11.00
N ASN A 82 -8.46 -3.91 11.86
CA ASN A 82 -8.84 -5.01 12.74
C ASN A 82 -9.96 -4.64 13.73
N LYS A 83 -10.05 -3.37 14.17
CA LYS A 83 -11.15 -2.87 15.01
C LYS A 83 -12.52 -2.95 14.31
N ASN A 84 -12.53 -3.03 12.98
CA ASN A 84 -13.73 -3.19 12.16
C ASN A 84 -13.93 -4.65 11.70
N GLU A 85 -13.31 -5.61 12.42
CA GLU A 85 -13.43 -7.05 12.19
C GLU A 85 -12.98 -7.53 10.79
N ILE A 86 -12.15 -6.74 10.11
CA ILE A 86 -11.51 -7.10 8.86
C ILE A 86 -10.12 -7.63 9.16
N ALA A 87 -9.77 -8.79 8.59
CA ALA A 87 -8.46 -9.38 8.71
C ALA A 87 -7.43 -8.61 7.87
N PHE A 88 -6.17 -8.64 8.31
CA PHE A 88 -5.12 -7.91 7.63
C PHE A 88 -3.82 -8.72 7.60
N PHE A 89 -3.18 -8.76 6.44
CA PHE A 89 -1.85 -9.33 6.26
C PHE A 89 -0.90 -8.30 5.63
N SER A 90 0.27 -8.17 6.22
CA SER A 90 1.41 -7.44 5.64
C SER A 90 2.71 -8.21 5.86
N TYR A 91 3.66 -8.06 4.94
CA TYR A 91 4.93 -8.79 4.95
C TYR A 91 6.12 -7.85 4.78
N ASP A 92 7.30 -8.25 5.16
CA ASP A 92 8.51 -7.50 4.87
C ASP A 92 8.82 -7.62 3.38
N LYS A 93 8.88 -6.48 2.68
CA LYS A 93 9.26 -6.45 1.27
C LYS A 93 10.60 -7.18 1.07
N ARG A 94 10.81 -7.88 -0.07
CA ARG A 94 12.06 -8.61 -0.33
C ARG A 94 13.33 -7.79 -0.04
N THR A 95 13.27 -6.48 -0.30
CA THR A 95 14.37 -5.53 -0.08
C THR A 95 14.54 -5.08 1.37
N SER A 96 13.58 -5.36 2.25
CA SER A 96 13.62 -5.04 3.69
C SER A 96 14.22 -6.18 4.51
N ASN A 97 14.03 -7.44 4.10
CA ASN A 97 14.56 -8.59 4.82
C ASN A 97 16.05 -8.82 4.49
N LYS A 98 16.92 -8.63 5.50
CA LYS A 98 18.38 -8.79 5.36
C LYS A 98 18.82 -10.16 4.84
N LYS A 99 18.05 -11.23 5.10
CA LYS A 99 18.35 -12.58 4.60
C LYS A 99 18.32 -12.66 3.07
N ASN A 100 17.56 -11.79 2.42
CA ASN A 100 17.43 -11.74 0.97
C ASN A 100 18.54 -10.97 0.28
N PHE A 101 19.33 -10.12 0.96
CA PHE A 101 20.25 -9.16 0.34
C PHE A 101 21.21 -9.78 -0.67
N LYS A 102 21.69 -11.00 -0.43
CA LYS A 102 22.59 -11.70 -1.35
C LYS A 102 21.92 -12.12 -2.68
N PHE A 103 20.58 -12.09 -2.76
CA PHE A 103 19.80 -12.46 -3.93
C PHE A 103 19.21 -11.27 -4.69
N LEU A 104 19.42 -10.01 -4.22
CA LEU A 104 18.76 -8.83 -4.75
C LEU A 104 19.48 -8.17 -5.93
N LYS A 105 20.69 -8.62 -6.28
CA LYS A 105 21.53 -7.96 -7.30
C LYS A 105 20.85 -7.79 -8.66
N GLU A 106 19.98 -8.73 -9.03
CA GLU A 106 19.29 -8.77 -10.31
C GLU A 106 17.78 -8.60 -10.15
N THR A 107 17.34 -7.97 -9.06
CA THR A 107 15.90 -7.74 -8.82
C THR A 107 15.31 -6.86 -9.90
N LEU A 108 14.24 -7.32 -10.54
CA LEU A 108 13.41 -6.58 -11.49
C LEU A 108 12.11 -6.13 -10.84
N PHE A 109 11.37 -5.26 -11.51
CA PHE A 109 10.06 -4.80 -11.01
C PHE A 109 9.04 -5.95 -10.92
N ASP A 110 9.09 -6.87 -11.90
CA ASP A 110 8.27 -8.08 -11.97
C ASP A 110 8.42 -8.99 -10.74
N ASP A 111 9.57 -8.96 -10.10
CA ASP A 111 9.81 -9.75 -8.89
C ASP A 111 8.91 -9.35 -7.73
N PHE A 112 8.55 -8.07 -7.61
CA PHE A 112 7.59 -7.62 -6.61
C PHE A 112 6.18 -8.13 -6.91
N ALA A 113 5.79 -8.17 -8.20
CA ALA A 113 4.52 -8.74 -8.60
C ALA A 113 4.48 -10.26 -8.34
N ASN A 114 5.59 -10.96 -8.59
CA ASN A 114 5.71 -12.39 -8.31
C ASN A 114 5.66 -12.69 -6.80
N ASP A 115 6.26 -11.86 -5.96
CA ASP A 115 6.12 -11.96 -4.50
C ASP A 115 4.67 -11.78 -4.07
N ALA A 116 3.99 -10.75 -4.57
CA ALA A 116 2.59 -10.49 -4.29
C ALA A 116 1.69 -11.66 -4.74
N LYS A 117 1.93 -12.24 -5.92
CA LYS A 117 1.23 -13.46 -6.39
C LYS A 117 1.44 -14.65 -5.47
N LYS A 118 2.65 -14.85 -4.94
CA LYS A 118 2.92 -15.92 -3.94
C LYS A 118 2.14 -15.70 -2.66
N VAL A 119 2.04 -14.45 -2.20
CA VAL A 119 1.24 -14.07 -1.03
C VAL A 119 -0.24 -14.35 -1.26
N VAL A 120 -0.80 -13.90 -2.39
CA VAL A 120 -2.20 -14.18 -2.77
C VAL A 120 -2.46 -15.68 -2.83
N ASN A 121 -1.58 -16.44 -3.49
CA ASN A 121 -1.73 -17.89 -3.61
C ASN A 121 -1.65 -18.63 -2.28
N TYR A 122 -0.96 -18.09 -1.28
CA TYR A 122 -0.94 -18.64 0.07
C TYR A 122 -2.31 -18.56 0.76
N PHE A 123 -3.02 -17.44 0.57
CA PHE A 123 -4.29 -17.18 1.26
C PHE A 123 -5.55 -17.59 0.48
N LYS A 124 -5.48 -17.81 -0.84
CA LYS A 124 -6.68 -18.08 -1.68
C LYS A 124 -7.47 -19.32 -1.27
N GLU A 125 -6.83 -20.30 -0.66
CA GLU A 125 -7.47 -21.54 -0.18
C GLU A 125 -7.72 -21.51 1.34
N ASP A 126 -7.44 -20.39 2.00
CA ASP A 126 -7.61 -20.27 3.45
C ASP A 126 -9.07 -20.00 3.82
N GLN A 127 -9.75 -21.04 4.29
CA GLN A 127 -11.17 -21.02 4.67
C GLN A 127 -11.51 -20.08 5.83
N ARG A 128 -10.52 -19.43 6.43
CA ARG A 128 -10.75 -18.41 7.47
C ARG A 128 -11.27 -17.10 6.91
N PHE A 129 -11.11 -16.85 5.60
CA PHE A 129 -11.44 -15.58 4.99
C PHE A 129 -12.51 -15.72 3.92
N SER A 130 -13.49 -14.79 3.91
CA SER A 130 -14.62 -14.79 2.99
C SER A 130 -14.28 -14.24 1.61
N LYS A 131 -13.34 -13.31 1.55
CA LYS A 131 -12.83 -12.68 0.32
C LYS A 131 -11.42 -12.13 0.52
N ILE A 132 -10.67 -12.01 -0.56
CA ILE A 132 -9.31 -11.45 -0.59
C ILE A 132 -9.33 -10.14 -1.37
N ILE A 133 -8.86 -9.08 -0.75
CA ILE A 133 -8.74 -7.74 -1.33
C ILE A 133 -7.28 -7.29 -1.26
N LEU A 134 -6.70 -6.92 -2.39
CA LEU A 134 -5.36 -6.33 -2.41
C LEU A 134 -5.42 -4.83 -2.13
N VAL A 135 -4.57 -4.36 -1.23
CA VAL A 135 -4.37 -2.94 -0.93
C VAL A 135 -2.97 -2.55 -1.38
N GLY A 136 -2.86 -1.88 -2.51
CA GLY A 136 -1.60 -1.41 -3.06
C GLY A 136 -1.32 0.05 -2.70
N HIS A 137 -0.18 0.33 -2.06
CA HIS A 137 0.23 1.68 -1.71
C HIS A 137 1.34 2.21 -2.64
N SER A 138 1.15 3.38 -3.25
CA SER A 138 2.16 4.03 -4.10
C SER A 138 2.65 3.09 -5.23
N GLN A 139 3.93 2.74 -5.32
CA GLN A 139 4.46 1.69 -6.22
C GLN A 139 3.66 0.38 -6.11
N GLY A 140 3.26 0.03 -4.89
CA GLY A 140 2.48 -1.17 -4.62
C GLY A 140 1.11 -1.19 -5.28
N SER A 141 0.58 -0.04 -5.67
CA SER A 141 -0.65 0.06 -6.47
C SER A 141 -0.50 -0.69 -7.79
N LEU A 142 0.54 -0.42 -8.57
CA LEU A 142 0.81 -1.14 -9.82
C LEU A 142 1.18 -2.61 -9.56
N VAL A 143 1.99 -2.89 -8.54
CA VAL A 143 2.35 -4.27 -8.16
C VAL A 143 1.10 -5.09 -7.83
N ALA A 144 0.13 -4.51 -7.11
CA ALA A 144 -1.13 -5.17 -6.78
C ALA A 144 -2.00 -5.41 -8.02
N MET A 145 -2.05 -4.48 -8.99
CA MET A 145 -2.73 -4.71 -10.28
C MET A 145 -2.15 -5.93 -11.00
N LEU A 146 -0.81 -6.06 -11.04
CA LEU A 146 -0.13 -7.18 -11.69
C LEU A 146 -0.28 -8.52 -10.95
N ALA A 147 -0.69 -8.48 -9.69
CA ALA A 147 -0.93 -9.66 -8.85
C ALA A 147 -2.42 -9.96 -8.63
N SER A 148 -3.32 -9.25 -9.31
CA SER A 148 -4.78 -9.25 -9.07
C SER A 148 -5.53 -10.47 -9.62
N GLU A 149 -4.84 -11.49 -10.12
CA GLU A 149 -5.48 -12.73 -10.54
C GLU A 149 -6.10 -13.46 -9.32
N LYS A 150 -7.39 -13.77 -9.39
CA LYS A 150 -8.12 -14.53 -8.35
C LYS A 150 -8.25 -13.81 -7.00
N ILE A 151 -8.53 -12.52 -7.04
CA ILE A 151 -8.92 -11.71 -5.87
C ILE A 151 -10.32 -11.15 -6.06
N ASP A 152 -10.96 -10.73 -4.96
CA ASP A 152 -12.35 -10.28 -4.92
C ASP A 152 -12.50 -8.76 -5.00
N GLY A 153 -11.40 -8.01 -4.78
CA GLY A 153 -11.39 -6.55 -4.85
C GLY A 153 -9.99 -5.98 -4.82
N TYR A 154 -9.86 -4.74 -5.29
CA TYR A 154 -8.59 -4.04 -5.33
C TYR A 154 -8.73 -2.61 -4.81
N ILE A 155 -7.80 -2.18 -3.96
CA ILE A 155 -7.73 -0.83 -3.41
C ILE A 155 -6.37 -0.22 -3.77
N SER A 156 -6.38 0.94 -4.44
CA SER A 156 -5.20 1.75 -4.73
C SER A 156 -5.12 2.92 -3.77
N LEU A 157 -4.07 2.99 -2.98
CA LEU A 157 -3.78 4.10 -2.06
C LEU A 157 -2.59 4.90 -2.58
N ALA A 158 -2.79 6.18 -2.87
CA ALA A 158 -1.75 7.08 -3.38
C ALA A 158 -1.01 6.55 -4.62
N GLY A 159 -1.70 5.79 -5.49
CA GLY A 159 -1.15 5.25 -6.72
C GLY A 159 -0.99 6.31 -7.81
N THR A 160 0.03 6.16 -8.67
CA THR A 160 0.25 7.03 -9.82
C THR A 160 -0.39 6.46 -11.09
N PRO A 161 -0.97 7.30 -11.98
CA PRO A 161 -1.55 6.87 -13.24
C PRO A 161 -0.51 6.64 -14.35
N ASP A 162 0.68 7.20 -14.20
CA ASP A 162 1.67 7.26 -15.26
C ASP A 162 2.76 6.20 -15.12
N PRO A 163 3.37 5.77 -16.23
CA PRO A 163 4.61 5.00 -16.20
C PRO A 163 5.69 5.66 -15.37
N ILE A 164 6.61 4.87 -14.84
CA ILE A 164 7.59 5.34 -13.85
C ILE A 164 8.52 6.45 -14.37
N ASP A 165 8.91 6.40 -15.62
CA ASP A 165 9.73 7.44 -16.24
C ASP A 165 9.04 8.80 -16.28
N ILE A 166 7.75 8.83 -16.59
CA ILE A 166 6.93 10.05 -16.54
C ILE A 166 6.73 10.50 -15.10
N THR A 167 6.44 9.57 -14.20
CA THR A 167 6.22 9.87 -12.77
C THR A 167 7.46 10.51 -12.14
N ILE A 168 8.65 9.93 -12.34
CA ILE A 168 9.91 10.48 -11.80
C ILE A 168 10.20 11.85 -12.41
N SER A 169 10.03 12.01 -13.73
CA SER A 169 10.24 13.30 -14.38
C SER A 169 9.32 14.39 -13.81
N LYS A 170 8.04 14.08 -13.58
CA LYS A 170 7.10 15.00 -12.92
C LYS A 170 7.50 15.32 -11.47
N GLN A 171 7.93 14.34 -10.70
CA GLN A 171 8.39 14.57 -9.32
C GLN A 171 9.64 15.46 -9.27
N LEU A 172 10.60 15.24 -10.17
CA LEU A 172 11.80 16.07 -10.30
C LEU A 172 11.48 17.50 -10.75
N SER A 173 10.50 17.69 -11.63
CA SER A 173 10.14 19.04 -12.14
C SER A 173 9.64 19.99 -11.03
N LYS A 174 9.13 19.45 -9.92
CA LYS A 174 8.74 20.24 -8.73
C LYS A 174 9.97 20.80 -7.99
N GLN A 175 11.14 20.23 -8.19
CA GLN A 175 12.39 20.64 -7.55
C GLN A 175 13.29 21.40 -8.54
N SER A 176 13.42 20.91 -9.78
CA SER A 176 14.23 21.48 -10.84
C SER A 176 13.73 21.01 -12.21
N ALA A 177 13.35 21.98 -13.07
CA ALA A 177 12.98 21.70 -14.45
C ALA A 177 14.15 21.08 -15.24
N GLU A 178 15.38 21.56 -15.01
CA GLU A 178 16.61 21.06 -15.67
C GLU A 178 16.88 19.59 -15.34
N LEU A 179 16.76 19.20 -14.06
CA LEU A 179 16.92 17.80 -13.65
C LEU A 179 15.82 16.91 -14.23
N ALA A 180 14.59 17.40 -14.36
CA ALA A 180 13.48 16.68 -14.98
C ALA A 180 13.70 16.43 -16.47
N GLU A 181 14.19 17.42 -17.21
CA GLU A 181 14.54 17.29 -18.63
C GLU A 181 15.69 16.31 -18.82
N THR A 182 16.72 16.42 -17.98
CA THR A 182 17.85 15.50 -17.97
C THR A 182 17.41 14.05 -17.69
N ALA A 183 16.59 13.83 -16.66
CA ALA A 183 16.05 12.52 -16.34
C ALA A 183 15.20 11.95 -17.50
N THR A 184 14.36 12.79 -18.11
CA THR A 184 13.56 12.41 -19.29
C THR A 184 14.45 11.95 -20.44
N SER A 185 15.57 12.64 -20.70
CA SER A 185 16.56 12.26 -21.71
C SER A 185 17.20 10.90 -21.36
N TYR A 186 17.58 10.70 -20.11
CA TYR A 186 18.17 9.43 -19.66
C TYR A 186 17.20 8.25 -19.76
N PHE A 187 15.94 8.44 -19.43
CA PHE A 187 14.93 7.38 -19.63
C PHE A 187 14.75 7.05 -21.12
N LYS A 188 14.79 8.03 -22.01
CA LYS A 188 14.76 7.80 -23.47
C LYS A 188 15.99 7.03 -23.94
N GLU A 189 17.19 7.42 -23.46
CA GLU A 189 18.44 6.72 -23.77
C GLU A 189 18.37 5.27 -23.25
N LEU A 190 17.96 5.09 -22.00
CA LEU A 190 17.82 3.78 -21.37
C LEU A 190 16.88 2.85 -22.17
N LYS A 191 15.71 3.34 -22.58
CA LYS A 191 14.77 2.57 -23.43
C LYS A 191 15.40 2.18 -24.78
N LYS A 192 16.23 3.04 -25.36
CA LYS A 192 16.80 2.83 -26.69
C LYS A 192 18.03 1.92 -26.67
N THR A 193 18.88 2.04 -25.63
CA THR A 193 20.22 1.44 -25.63
C THR A 193 20.45 0.41 -24.51
N GLY A 194 19.53 0.31 -23.56
CA GLY A 194 19.71 -0.52 -22.35
C GLY A 194 20.64 0.10 -21.31
N GLY A 195 21.11 1.33 -21.50
CA GLY A 195 22.04 1.99 -20.58
C GLY A 195 21.93 3.51 -20.62
N VAL A 196 22.68 4.17 -19.75
CA VAL A 196 22.91 5.62 -19.72
C VAL A 196 24.41 5.85 -19.63
N LYS A 197 24.97 6.63 -20.58
CA LYS A 197 26.45 6.77 -20.71
C LYS A 197 27.04 7.66 -19.62
N GLU A 198 26.48 8.84 -19.44
CA GLU A 198 26.93 9.84 -18.48
C GLU A 198 25.77 10.22 -17.58
N VAL A 199 25.97 10.11 -16.26
CA VAL A 199 24.91 10.36 -15.29
C VAL A 199 25.27 11.59 -14.45
N HIS A 200 24.37 12.56 -14.46
CA HIS A 200 24.47 13.75 -13.62
C HIS A 200 24.53 13.35 -12.13
N PRO A 201 25.42 13.93 -11.30
CA PRO A 201 25.62 13.52 -9.90
C PRO A 201 24.33 13.48 -9.08
N PHE A 202 23.44 14.44 -9.23
CA PHE A 202 22.14 14.46 -8.52
C PHE A 202 21.16 13.38 -8.97
N LEU A 203 21.38 12.76 -10.12
CA LEU A 203 20.56 11.67 -10.65
C LEU A 203 21.23 10.29 -10.49
N ALA A 204 22.43 10.24 -9.91
CA ALA A 204 23.22 9.01 -9.78
C ALA A 204 22.50 7.90 -8.99
N THR A 205 21.71 8.25 -7.98
CA THR A 205 20.93 7.28 -7.21
C THR A 205 19.87 6.60 -8.06
N ILE A 206 19.22 7.34 -8.99
CA ILE A 206 18.20 6.80 -9.89
C ILE A 206 18.87 5.99 -10.99
N PHE A 207 19.85 6.58 -11.70
CA PHE A 207 20.45 6.01 -12.90
C PHE A 207 21.79 5.28 -12.65
N SER A 208 21.99 4.77 -11.42
CA SER A 208 23.13 3.86 -11.19
C SER A 208 22.98 2.61 -12.07
N LYS A 209 24.10 2.09 -12.58
CA LYS A 209 24.13 0.89 -13.45
C LYS A 209 23.32 -0.29 -12.86
N GLN A 210 23.32 -0.41 -11.54
CA GLN A 210 22.59 -1.44 -10.81
C GLN A 210 21.07 -1.29 -10.92
N ASN A 211 20.56 -0.05 -11.01
CA ASN A 211 19.13 0.25 -11.05
C ASN A 211 18.52 0.23 -12.47
N LEU A 212 19.36 0.32 -13.52
CA LEU A 212 18.87 0.42 -14.89
C LEU A 212 17.99 -0.77 -15.32
N PRO A 213 18.35 -2.05 -15.06
CA PRO A 213 17.48 -3.18 -15.38
C PRO A 213 16.13 -3.14 -14.66
N PHE A 214 16.13 -2.70 -13.40
CA PHE A 214 14.92 -2.52 -12.60
C PHE A 214 14.00 -1.48 -13.24
N PHE A 215 14.50 -0.31 -13.62
CA PHE A 215 13.69 0.70 -14.29
C PHE A 215 13.23 0.25 -15.66
N LEU A 216 14.05 -0.46 -16.44
CA LEU A 216 13.64 -1.01 -17.73
C LEU A 216 12.45 -1.95 -17.59
N SER A 217 12.47 -2.85 -16.60
CA SER A 217 11.34 -3.75 -16.34
C SER A 217 10.09 -2.98 -15.87
N TRP A 218 10.25 -1.96 -15.04
CA TRP A 218 9.12 -1.16 -14.55
C TRP A 218 8.49 -0.29 -15.64
N MET A 219 9.28 0.32 -16.51
CA MET A 219 8.80 1.15 -17.63
C MET A 219 7.96 0.40 -18.69
N GLN A 220 7.90 -0.93 -18.63
CA GLN A 220 7.04 -1.73 -19.49
C GLN A 220 5.56 -1.60 -19.12
N TYR A 221 5.25 -1.13 -17.91
CA TYR A 221 3.89 -1.06 -17.39
C TYR A 221 3.34 0.34 -17.41
N ASN A 222 2.10 0.47 -17.90
CA ASN A 222 1.29 1.68 -17.79
C ASN A 222 0.15 1.42 -16.80
N PRO A 223 0.14 2.06 -15.62
CA PRO A 223 -0.90 1.82 -14.61
C PRO A 223 -2.33 1.98 -15.11
N LYS A 224 -2.59 2.95 -16.00
CA LYS A 224 -3.92 3.13 -16.61
C LYS A 224 -4.35 1.94 -17.45
N GLU A 225 -3.41 1.34 -18.20
CA GLU A 225 -3.72 0.17 -19.02
C GLU A 225 -3.86 -1.10 -18.17
N GLU A 226 -3.07 -1.23 -17.10
CA GLU A 226 -3.21 -2.36 -16.17
C GLU A 226 -4.55 -2.27 -15.41
N LEU A 227 -4.95 -1.07 -14.99
CA LEU A 227 -6.23 -0.84 -14.32
C LEU A 227 -7.45 -1.25 -15.18
N LYS A 228 -7.39 -1.02 -16.50
CA LYS A 228 -8.47 -1.42 -17.44
C LYS A 228 -8.69 -2.92 -17.52
N LYS A 229 -7.68 -3.72 -17.19
CA LYS A 229 -7.74 -5.18 -17.22
C LYS A 229 -8.47 -5.76 -15.99
N LEU A 230 -8.70 -4.96 -14.95
CA LEU A 230 -9.33 -5.41 -13.72
C LEU A 230 -10.85 -5.54 -13.91
N ASN A 231 -11.38 -6.69 -13.51
CA ASN A 231 -12.80 -7.02 -13.65
C ASN A 231 -13.56 -7.12 -12.30
N MET A 232 -12.87 -6.86 -11.19
CA MET A 232 -13.43 -6.82 -9.84
C MET A 232 -13.75 -5.36 -9.42
N PRO A 233 -14.44 -5.15 -8.29
CA PRO A 233 -14.58 -3.83 -7.68
C PRO A 233 -13.22 -3.18 -7.39
N VAL A 234 -13.11 -1.89 -7.67
CA VAL A 234 -11.88 -1.10 -7.52
C VAL A 234 -12.17 0.17 -6.75
N LEU A 235 -11.39 0.42 -5.68
CA LEU A 235 -11.38 1.67 -4.95
C LEU A 235 -10.04 2.38 -5.15
N ILE A 236 -10.08 3.66 -5.55
CA ILE A 236 -8.88 4.50 -5.69
C ILE A 236 -8.97 5.64 -4.69
N VAL A 237 -7.97 5.76 -3.82
CA VAL A 237 -7.93 6.81 -2.79
C VAL A 237 -6.61 7.57 -2.85
N ASN A 238 -6.72 8.89 -2.93
CA ASN A 238 -5.58 9.81 -2.82
C ASN A 238 -5.89 10.90 -1.79
N GLY A 239 -4.85 11.47 -1.20
CA GLY A 239 -4.98 12.54 -0.21
C GLY A 239 -4.69 13.93 -0.80
N THR A 240 -5.38 14.97 -0.31
CA THR A 240 -5.17 16.35 -0.78
C THR A 240 -3.83 16.96 -0.36
N LYS A 241 -3.17 16.37 0.65
CA LYS A 241 -1.84 16.77 1.14
C LYS A 241 -0.72 15.84 0.66
N ASP A 242 -0.99 14.98 -0.32
CA ASP A 242 0.03 14.13 -0.92
C ASP A 242 1.00 14.96 -1.78
N ILE A 243 2.25 15.09 -1.32
CA ILE A 243 3.30 15.82 -2.02
C ILE A 243 4.03 14.98 -3.06
N GLN A 244 3.90 13.64 -3.02
CA GLN A 244 4.53 12.73 -3.97
C GLN A 244 3.63 12.48 -5.19
N VAL A 245 2.34 12.21 -4.97
CA VAL A 245 1.31 12.00 -5.99
C VAL A 245 0.15 12.97 -5.73
N PRO A 246 0.29 14.25 -6.11
CA PRO A 246 -0.77 15.24 -5.93
C PRO A 246 -2.05 14.84 -6.67
N ILE A 247 -3.17 15.38 -6.22
CA ILE A 247 -4.49 15.10 -6.78
C ILE A 247 -4.52 15.28 -8.29
N GLU A 248 -3.90 16.35 -8.81
CA GLU A 248 -3.89 16.64 -10.24
C GLU A 248 -3.21 15.52 -11.05
N ASP A 249 -2.17 14.90 -10.47
CA ASP A 249 -1.50 13.76 -11.07
C ASP A 249 -2.31 12.46 -10.90
N ALA A 250 -3.15 12.34 -9.85
CA ALA A 250 -3.94 11.14 -9.55
C ALA A 250 -5.26 11.05 -10.36
N LYS A 251 -5.90 12.19 -10.67
CA LYS A 251 -7.20 12.25 -11.37
C LYS A 251 -7.33 11.36 -12.61
N PRO A 252 -6.33 11.21 -13.50
CA PRO A 252 -6.47 10.36 -14.69
C PRO A 252 -6.68 8.87 -14.43
N LEU A 253 -6.38 8.35 -13.23
CA LEU A 253 -6.70 6.96 -12.87
C LEU A 253 -8.21 6.73 -12.77
N HIS A 254 -8.97 7.77 -12.43
CA HIS A 254 -10.38 7.69 -12.08
C HIS A 254 -11.33 7.45 -13.27
N ILE A 255 -10.86 7.62 -14.51
CA ILE A 255 -11.75 7.73 -15.68
C ILE A 255 -11.84 6.41 -16.48
N SER A 256 -11.10 5.38 -16.13
CA SER A 256 -10.80 4.30 -17.05
C SER A 256 -11.70 3.05 -16.98
N ASN A 257 -12.57 2.91 -15.97
CA ASN A 257 -13.43 1.72 -15.82
C ASN A 257 -14.73 2.03 -15.05
N LYS A 258 -15.84 1.35 -15.40
CA LYS A 258 -17.17 1.52 -14.77
C LYS A 258 -17.27 0.99 -13.34
N ASN A 259 -16.33 0.15 -12.91
CA ASN A 259 -16.30 -0.49 -11.59
C ASN A 259 -15.38 0.26 -10.60
N ILE A 260 -14.96 1.48 -10.94
CA ILE A 260 -14.05 2.27 -10.12
C ILE A 260 -14.84 3.25 -9.26
N GLU A 261 -14.64 3.16 -7.96
CA GLU A 261 -14.95 4.21 -7.00
C GLU A 261 -13.66 4.99 -6.70
N ALA A 262 -13.73 6.33 -6.77
CA ALA A 262 -12.55 7.19 -6.62
C ALA A 262 -12.82 8.29 -5.61
N ILE A 263 -12.00 8.35 -4.56
CA ILE A 263 -12.18 9.26 -3.43
C ILE A 263 -10.89 10.06 -3.18
N PHE A 264 -11.07 11.36 -2.94
CA PHE A 264 -10.02 12.24 -2.46
C PHE A 264 -10.28 12.60 -1.00
N ILE A 265 -9.36 12.23 -0.12
CA ILE A 265 -9.49 12.51 1.31
C ILE A 265 -8.78 13.81 1.64
N GLU A 266 -9.54 14.73 2.22
CA GLU A 266 -9.01 16.02 2.63
C GLU A 266 -7.98 15.88 3.75
N ASN A 267 -6.92 16.66 3.70
CA ASN A 267 -5.79 16.67 4.64
C ASN A 267 -4.99 15.35 4.73
N MET A 268 -5.32 14.30 3.99
CA MET A 268 -4.52 13.08 3.99
C MET A 268 -3.28 13.25 3.11
N ASN A 269 -2.13 12.80 3.60
CA ASN A 269 -0.86 12.80 2.87
C ASN A 269 -0.49 11.43 2.27
N HIS A 270 0.69 11.34 1.64
CA HIS A 270 1.16 10.10 0.98
C HIS A 270 1.29 8.90 1.92
N VAL A 271 1.66 9.10 3.19
CA VAL A 271 1.73 8.03 4.20
C VAL A 271 0.42 7.88 4.98
N LEU A 272 -0.67 8.30 4.37
CA LEU A 272 -2.06 8.07 4.78
C LEU A 272 -2.43 8.70 6.13
N LYS A 273 -1.75 9.76 6.53
CA LYS A 273 -1.96 10.47 7.80
C LYS A 273 -2.67 11.79 7.58
N ASP A 274 -3.53 12.19 8.53
CA ASP A 274 -4.19 13.47 8.50
C ASP A 274 -3.21 14.58 8.90
N ILE A 275 -3.01 15.56 8.01
CA ILE A 275 -2.07 16.68 8.17
C ILE A 275 -2.87 17.97 8.29
N LEU A 276 -2.97 18.50 9.51
CA LEU A 276 -3.71 19.74 9.78
C LEU A 276 -2.83 20.99 9.61
N LYS A 277 -1.51 20.85 9.78
CA LYS A 277 -0.53 21.92 9.61
C LYS A 277 0.48 21.53 8.55
N GLU A 278 0.77 22.41 7.60
CA GLU A 278 1.64 22.12 6.47
C GLU A 278 3.06 21.72 6.89
N GLU A 279 3.58 22.36 7.95
CA GLU A 279 4.90 22.06 8.52
C GLU A 279 5.04 20.63 9.04
N ASP A 280 3.92 19.97 9.38
CA ASP A 280 3.90 18.60 9.88
C ASP A 280 3.99 17.55 8.75
N ASN A 281 3.76 17.95 7.49
CA ASN A 281 3.64 17.02 6.38
C ASN A 281 4.90 16.15 6.22
N LEU A 282 6.08 16.76 6.11
CA LEU A 282 7.33 16.00 5.96
C LEU A 282 7.68 15.20 7.22
N SER A 283 7.52 15.78 8.41
CA SER A 283 7.86 15.09 9.67
C SER A 283 7.01 13.86 9.91
N SER A 284 5.77 13.85 9.42
CA SER A 284 4.86 12.70 9.53
C SER A 284 5.35 11.42 8.82
N TYR A 285 6.23 11.57 7.83
CA TYR A 285 6.83 10.42 7.13
C TYR A 285 7.81 9.64 8.00
N TYR A 286 8.31 10.24 9.08
CA TYR A 286 9.35 9.68 9.93
C TYR A 286 8.88 9.34 11.33
N SER A 287 7.71 9.80 11.75
CA SER A 287 7.21 9.66 13.13
C SER A 287 5.90 8.88 13.21
N PRO A 288 5.73 7.97 14.19
CA PRO A 288 4.48 7.27 14.47
C PRO A 288 3.44 8.15 15.21
N ASP A 289 3.79 9.37 15.62
CA ASP A 289 2.91 10.24 16.41
C ASP A 289 1.72 10.74 15.60
N TYR A 290 1.91 10.94 14.31
CA TYR A 290 0.85 11.28 13.37
C TYR A 290 -0.04 10.06 13.09
N LYS A 291 -1.37 10.25 13.12
CA LYS A 291 -2.32 9.14 13.02
C LYS A 291 -2.82 8.94 11.60
N ILE A 292 -3.11 7.68 11.28
CA ILE A 292 -3.78 7.31 10.02
C ILE A 292 -5.13 8.04 9.93
N SER A 293 -5.45 8.50 8.73
CA SER A 293 -6.72 9.16 8.43
C SER A 293 -7.91 8.29 8.82
N LYS A 294 -8.80 8.87 9.63
CA LYS A 294 -10.02 8.18 10.05
C LYS A 294 -11.00 8.02 8.89
N GLU A 295 -11.04 9.01 7.99
CA GLU A 295 -11.89 8.96 6.80
C GLU A 295 -11.41 7.86 5.84
N LEU A 296 -10.09 7.65 5.70
CA LEU A 296 -9.56 6.53 4.94
C LEU A 296 -10.06 5.18 5.48
N ILE A 297 -9.99 4.98 6.79
CA ILE A 297 -10.44 3.73 7.41
C ILE A 297 -11.92 3.53 7.17
N LYS A 298 -12.75 4.55 7.37
CA LYS A 298 -14.19 4.51 7.10
C LYS A 298 -14.48 4.14 5.65
N THR A 299 -13.87 4.83 4.69
CA THR A 299 -14.00 4.57 3.26
C THR A 299 -13.67 3.12 2.90
N ILE A 300 -12.57 2.59 3.43
CA ILE A 300 -12.17 1.21 3.17
C ILE A 300 -13.15 0.21 3.79
N VAL A 301 -13.62 0.45 5.00
CA VAL A 301 -14.61 -0.41 5.66
C VAL A 301 -15.93 -0.46 4.87
N GLU A 302 -16.38 0.67 4.35
CA GLU A 302 -17.57 0.77 3.49
C GLU A 302 -17.40 0.01 2.17
N PHE A 303 -16.25 0.11 1.53
CA PHE A 303 -15.92 -0.62 0.29
C PHE A 303 -15.82 -2.14 0.50
N VAL A 304 -15.30 -2.57 1.65
CA VAL A 304 -15.04 -3.98 1.95
C VAL A 304 -16.34 -4.72 2.33
N ASN A 305 -17.32 -4.08 2.97
CA ASN A 305 -18.55 -4.70 3.44
C ASN A 305 -19.64 -4.70 2.37
#